data_66a410e867747c060e02542b4c57c32f
#
_entry.id   66a410e867747c060e02542b4c57c32f
#
_cell.length_a   1.000
_cell.length_b   1.000
_cell.length_c   1.000
_cell.angle_alpha   90.00
_cell.angle_beta   90.00
_cell.angle_gamma   90.00
#
_symmetry.space_group_name_H-M   'P 1'
#
loop_
_entity.id
_entity.type
_entity.pdbx_description
1 polymer ?
#
loop_
_entity_poly.entity_id
_entity_poly.type
_entity_poly.pdbx_seq_one_letter_code
_entity_poly.pdbx_strand_id
1 'polypeptide(L)'
;MFIGINAQIFDALKDVAKKKVTEKATNLVGENVKNAVTQEAITTNFKDCDTQNIKSPEFASDKTFKTLCSADFTEKGYVLTPGYYEIELKSFCLKAGTYAPSKGDGYLYAPLKGPKKEIVSKLVKNWYNHPEIEQNDVQALLWAIIAKASFKNLSTDLQLVAAKLLSPKDILALNKMGLDFVPSGVMSDLKSSLPKPVQLVLEAENKMRQLFSSSNYNYSELEKYAMLAGFNTEKSSIAYGTWGLHPSGFWVSYHPSGYSHMKVRIYVPETAGTVYYIPSNDVAVPANTSSQRLMLSDVKDCR
;
A
#
# COMPACT_ATOMS: atom_id res chain seq x y z
N MET A 1 1.38 -24.33 8.01
CA MET A 1 1.61 -24.55 9.45
C MET A 1 2.24 -23.31 10.10
N PHE A 2 1.52 -22.18 10.17
CA PHE A 2 2.02 -20.88 10.68
C PHE A 2 1.05 -20.22 11.69
N ILE A 3 0.14 -21.00 12.29
CA ILE A 3 -0.97 -20.47 13.12
C ILE A 3 -0.59 -20.30 14.60
N GLY A 4 0.56 -20.86 15.04
CA GLY A 4 0.93 -20.88 16.47
C GLY A 4 1.77 -19.70 16.98
N ILE A 5 2.43 -18.94 16.10
CA ILE A 5 3.50 -18.01 16.50
C ILE A 5 2.97 -16.72 17.15
N ASN A 6 1.83 -16.21 16.71
CA ASN A 6 1.35 -14.88 17.17
C ASN A 6 0.65 -14.90 18.52
N ALA A 7 -0.06 -15.97 18.88
CA ALA A 7 -0.63 -16.13 20.23
C ALA A 7 0.48 -16.29 21.27
N GLN A 8 1.53 -17.03 20.94
CA GLN A 8 2.70 -17.23 21.80
C GLN A 8 3.52 -15.95 21.99
N ILE A 9 3.62 -15.07 20.96
CA ILE A 9 4.31 -13.78 21.08
C ILE A 9 3.54 -12.85 22.03
N PHE A 10 2.21 -12.86 21.97
CA PHE A 10 1.38 -12.00 22.83
C PHE A 10 1.42 -12.45 24.31
N ASP A 11 1.38 -13.74 24.56
CA ASP A 11 1.51 -14.29 25.90
C ASP A 11 2.94 -14.15 26.44
N ALA A 12 3.96 -14.31 25.59
CA ALA A 12 5.35 -14.07 25.94
C ALA A 12 5.64 -12.60 26.29
N LEU A 13 5.02 -11.63 25.57
CA LEU A 13 5.13 -10.21 25.91
C LEU A 13 4.47 -9.87 27.25
N LYS A 14 3.38 -10.52 27.62
CA LYS A 14 2.76 -10.38 28.93
C LYS A 14 3.60 -11.02 30.05
N ASP A 15 4.24 -12.15 29.76
CA ASP A 15 5.05 -12.88 30.74
C ASP A 15 6.44 -12.24 30.93
N VAL A 16 7.02 -11.61 29.90
CA VAL A 16 8.26 -10.83 30.03
C VAL A 16 8.08 -9.62 30.94
N ALA A 17 6.89 -9.02 30.97
CA ALA A 17 6.57 -7.96 31.92
C ALA A 17 6.44 -8.48 33.38
N LYS A 18 6.36 -9.80 33.62
CA LYS A 18 6.08 -10.40 34.91
C LYS A 18 7.15 -11.35 35.47
N LYS A 19 8.13 -11.81 34.69
CA LYS A 19 9.15 -12.77 35.14
C LYS A 19 10.56 -12.38 34.68
N LYS A 20 11.55 -12.55 35.57
CA LYS A 20 12.99 -12.61 35.23
C LYS A 20 13.21 -13.86 34.34
N VAL A 21 13.15 -13.67 33.01
CA VAL A 21 13.40 -14.71 32.02
C VAL A 21 14.90 -14.89 31.84
N THR A 22 15.37 -16.13 31.70
CA THR A 22 16.77 -16.42 31.42
C THR A 22 17.20 -15.76 30.11
N GLU A 23 18.42 -15.26 30.04
CA GLU A 23 18.99 -14.44 28.94
C GLU A 23 18.72 -15.02 27.52
N LYS A 24 18.72 -16.36 27.42
CA LYS A 24 18.47 -17.09 26.17
C LYS A 24 17.01 -17.01 25.69
N ALA A 25 16.05 -17.05 26.61
CA ALA A 25 14.62 -16.90 26.30
C ALA A 25 14.28 -15.42 25.99
N THR A 26 14.93 -14.48 26.65
CA THR A 26 14.80 -13.04 26.39
C THR A 26 15.30 -12.69 24.98
N ASN A 27 16.40 -13.27 24.53
CA ASN A 27 16.95 -13.06 23.19
C ASN A 27 16.03 -13.62 22.11
N LEU A 28 15.46 -14.82 22.31
CA LEU A 28 14.55 -15.46 21.35
C LEU A 28 13.22 -14.71 21.22
N VAL A 29 12.68 -14.21 22.31
CA VAL A 29 11.46 -13.37 22.34
C VAL A 29 11.74 -12.02 21.68
N GLY A 30 12.91 -11.41 21.98
CA GLY A 30 13.35 -10.16 21.36
C GLY A 30 13.48 -10.27 19.84
N GLU A 31 14.04 -11.37 19.34
CA GLU A 31 14.22 -11.61 17.91
C GLU A 31 12.88 -11.85 17.18
N ASN A 32 11.96 -12.59 17.77
CA ASN A 32 10.61 -12.79 17.22
C ASN A 32 9.80 -11.49 17.17
N VAL A 33 9.88 -10.66 18.22
CA VAL A 33 9.25 -9.33 18.26
C VAL A 33 9.89 -8.42 17.22
N LYS A 34 11.21 -8.42 17.11
CA LYS A 34 11.94 -7.67 16.08
C LYS A 34 11.44 -8.02 14.68
N ASN A 35 11.37 -9.31 14.37
CA ASN A 35 10.89 -9.79 13.08
C ASN A 35 9.43 -9.39 12.81
N ALA A 36 8.54 -9.53 13.80
CA ALA A 36 7.14 -9.14 13.67
C ALA A 36 6.97 -7.64 13.44
N VAL A 37 7.79 -6.81 14.11
CA VAL A 37 7.74 -5.35 13.97
C VAL A 37 8.32 -4.89 12.63
N THR A 38 9.44 -5.48 12.19
CA THR A 38 10.15 -5.04 10.96
C THR A 38 9.56 -5.61 9.68
N GLN A 39 8.79 -6.71 9.74
CA GLN A 39 8.16 -7.29 8.56
C GLN A 39 7.08 -6.34 8.01
N GLU A 40 7.29 -5.79 6.81
CA GLU A 40 6.27 -4.96 6.15
C GLU A 40 5.02 -5.81 5.80
N ALA A 41 3.84 -5.23 5.96
CA ALA A 41 2.56 -5.85 5.56
C ALA A 41 2.48 -6.04 4.03
N ILE A 42 3.00 -5.06 3.30
CA ILE A 42 3.16 -5.06 1.84
C ILE A 42 4.65 -4.88 1.54
N THR A 43 5.21 -5.75 0.71
CA THR A 43 6.66 -5.78 0.40
C THR A 43 6.97 -5.36 -1.04
N THR A 44 5.95 -5.04 -1.84
CA THR A 44 6.12 -4.53 -3.21
C THR A 44 7.09 -3.33 -3.21
N ASN A 45 8.07 -3.34 -4.10
CA ASN A 45 9.04 -2.26 -4.21
C ASN A 45 9.63 -2.19 -5.63
N PHE A 46 10.51 -1.22 -5.90
CA PHE A 46 11.03 -0.94 -7.25
C PHE A 46 11.80 -2.09 -7.90
N LYS A 47 12.43 -2.98 -7.12
CA LYS A 47 13.10 -4.18 -7.67
C LYS A 47 12.10 -5.21 -8.26
N ASP A 48 10.81 -5.06 -7.99
CA ASP A 48 9.75 -5.91 -8.54
C ASP A 48 9.23 -5.40 -9.88
N CYS A 49 9.69 -4.21 -10.34
CA CYS A 49 9.35 -3.61 -11.61
C CYS A 49 10.22 -4.16 -12.75
N ASP A 50 9.65 -4.21 -13.95
CA ASP A 50 10.45 -4.42 -15.17
C ASP A 50 11.07 -3.08 -15.59
N THR A 51 12.38 -2.93 -15.38
CA THR A 51 13.14 -1.74 -15.75
C THR A 51 13.84 -1.85 -17.11
N GLN A 52 13.74 -3.00 -17.78
CA GLN A 52 14.35 -3.22 -19.09
C GLN A 52 13.39 -2.84 -20.22
N ASN A 53 12.09 -3.12 -20.05
CA ASN A 53 11.07 -2.81 -21.03
C ASN A 53 10.39 -1.48 -20.68
N ILE A 54 11.13 -0.38 -20.86
CA ILE A 54 10.65 0.98 -20.63
C ILE A 54 10.78 1.85 -21.89
N LYS A 55 9.96 2.90 -21.97
CA LYS A 55 10.03 3.94 -22.99
C LYS A 55 10.01 5.32 -22.34
N SER A 56 10.61 6.30 -23.01
CA SER A 56 10.67 7.67 -22.50
C SER A 56 9.27 8.28 -22.33
N PRO A 57 9.12 9.33 -21.51
CA PRO A 57 7.86 10.05 -21.36
C PRO A 57 7.31 10.59 -22.70
N GLU A 58 8.19 10.92 -23.63
CA GLU A 58 7.86 11.48 -24.95
C GLU A 58 7.33 10.44 -25.95
N PHE A 59 7.38 9.13 -25.62
CA PHE A 59 7.00 8.04 -26.50
C PHE A 59 5.64 8.22 -27.19
N ALA A 60 4.68 8.84 -26.51
CA ALA A 60 3.34 9.08 -27.03
C ALA A 60 2.92 10.55 -26.92
N SER A 61 3.88 11.49 -26.96
CA SER A 61 3.61 12.92 -26.79
C SER A 61 2.77 13.53 -27.91
N ASP A 62 2.82 12.95 -29.12
CA ASP A 62 2.06 13.34 -30.30
C ASP A 62 0.72 12.59 -30.47
N LYS A 63 0.36 11.73 -29.53
CA LYS A 63 -0.82 10.86 -29.61
C LYS A 63 -2.04 11.44 -28.94
N THR A 64 -3.19 11.21 -29.53
CA THR A 64 -4.48 11.51 -28.91
C THR A 64 -4.96 10.29 -28.13
N PHE A 65 -5.32 10.50 -26.88
CA PHE A 65 -5.78 9.45 -25.99
C PHE A 65 -7.31 9.40 -25.98
N LYS A 66 -7.87 8.19 -26.12
CA LYS A 66 -9.30 7.93 -25.88
C LYS A 66 -9.52 7.84 -24.37
N THR A 67 -10.50 8.60 -23.87
CA THR A 67 -10.84 8.51 -22.45
C THR A 67 -11.61 7.21 -22.15
N LEU A 68 -11.28 6.56 -21.03
CA LEU A 68 -12.04 5.43 -20.49
C LEU A 68 -13.09 5.86 -19.47
N CYS A 69 -13.32 7.17 -19.28
CA CYS A 69 -14.29 7.67 -18.31
C CYS A 69 -15.72 7.21 -18.61
N SER A 70 -16.09 7.10 -19.88
CA SER A 70 -17.39 6.58 -20.32
C SER A 70 -17.39 5.07 -20.61
N ALA A 71 -16.23 4.40 -20.52
CA ALA A 71 -16.16 2.97 -20.79
C ALA A 71 -16.74 2.15 -19.64
N ASP A 72 -17.38 1.02 -19.96
CA ASP A 72 -17.86 0.08 -18.96
C ASP A 72 -16.71 -0.69 -18.32
N PHE A 73 -16.80 -0.88 -17.00
CA PHE A 73 -15.94 -1.79 -16.27
C PHE A 73 -16.70 -3.09 -16.04
N THR A 74 -16.19 -4.18 -16.60
CA THR A 74 -16.80 -5.51 -16.55
C THR A 74 -16.09 -6.39 -15.51
N GLU A 75 -16.58 -7.61 -15.29
CA GLU A 75 -15.88 -8.61 -14.46
C GLU A 75 -14.45 -8.91 -14.95
N LYS A 76 -14.18 -8.70 -16.25
CA LYS A 76 -12.84 -8.83 -16.84
C LYS A 76 -12.04 -7.53 -16.82
N GLY A 77 -12.59 -6.45 -16.28
CA GLY A 77 -12.03 -5.12 -16.33
C GLY A 77 -12.42 -4.32 -17.58
N TYR A 78 -11.63 -3.29 -17.90
CA TYR A 78 -11.77 -2.56 -19.17
C TYR A 78 -11.30 -3.41 -20.34
N VAL A 79 -12.11 -3.47 -21.39
CA VAL A 79 -11.78 -4.16 -22.64
C VAL A 79 -11.11 -3.16 -23.57
N LEU A 80 -9.83 -3.35 -23.87
CA LEU A 80 -9.02 -2.44 -24.67
C LEU A 80 -8.58 -3.13 -25.96
N THR A 81 -8.88 -2.49 -27.10
CA THR A 81 -8.37 -2.85 -28.44
C THR A 81 -7.09 -2.04 -28.72
N PRO A 82 -6.35 -2.32 -29.80
CA PRO A 82 -5.19 -1.52 -30.18
C PRO A 82 -5.48 -0.02 -30.21
N GLY A 83 -4.62 0.79 -29.58
CA GLY A 83 -4.79 2.23 -29.48
C GLY A 83 -4.24 2.84 -28.20
N TYR A 84 -4.49 4.14 -28.03
CA TYR A 84 -4.03 4.95 -26.89
C TYR A 84 -5.24 5.33 -26.02
N TYR A 85 -5.10 5.14 -24.71
CA TYR A 85 -6.17 5.37 -23.74
C TYR A 85 -5.66 6.13 -22.52
N GLU A 86 -6.56 6.89 -21.87
CA GLU A 86 -6.30 7.48 -20.57
C GLU A 86 -7.51 7.37 -19.64
N ILE A 87 -7.23 7.29 -18.33
CA ILE A 87 -8.25 7.25 -17.28
C ILE A 87 -7.71 7.93 -16.02
N GLU A 88 -8.59 8.65 -15.32
CA GLU A 88 -8.35 9.12 -13.95
C GLU A 88 -8.95 8.11 -12.97
N LEU A 89 -8.15 7.67 -12.01
CA LEU A 89 -8.52 6.65 -11.02
C LEU A 89 -8.26 7.16 -9.61
N LYS A 90 -9.02 6.65 -8.66
CA LYS A 90 -8.67 6.73 -7.25
C LYS A 90 -7.49 5.79 -6.97
N SER A 91 -6.60 6.23 -6.07
CA SER A 91 -5.43 5.44 -5.65
C SER A 91 -5.21 5.52 -4.15
N PHE A 92 -4.37 4.62 -3.63
CA PHE A 92 -4.14 4.45 -2.21
C PHE A 92 -2.66 4.30 -1.90
N CYS A 93 -2.22 4.99 -0.84
CA CYS A 93 -0.90 4.82 -0.27
C CYS A 93 -0.74 3.42 0.37
N LEU A 94 0.33 2.72 0.02
CA LEU A 94 0.69 1.41 0.57
C LEU A 94 1.91 1.42 1.49
N LYS A 95 2.44 2.59 1.85
CA LYS A 95 3.62 2.70 2.71
C LYS A 95 3.55 3.95 3.56
N ALA A 96 3.61 3.78 4.87
CA ALA A 96 3.68 4.91 5.81
C ALA A 96 5.12 5.45 5.93
N GLY A 97 5.25 6.70 6.41
CA GLY A 97 6.55 7.32 6.66
C GLY A 97 7.36 7.62 5.40
N THR A 98 6.68 7.97 4.30
CA THR A 98 7.28 8.32 3.02
C THR A 98 6.67 9.61 2.47
N TYR A 99 7.36 10.26 1.52
CA TYR A 99 6.89 11.51 0.91
C TYR A 99 5.74 11.26 -0.09
N ALA A 100 4.85 12.24 -0.22
CA ALA A 100 3.87 12.26 -1.29
C ALA A 100 4.55 12.17 -2.67
N PRO A 101 3.87 11.61 -3.69
CA PRO A 101 4.35 11.64 -5.06
C PRO A 101 4.66 13.06 -5.52
N SER A 102 5.75 13.24 -6.26
CA SER A 102 6.14 14.50 -6.87
C SER A 102 6.32 14.34 -8.37
N LYS A 103 6.37 15.46 -9.10
CA LYS A 103 6.69 15.45 -10.55
C LYS A 103 8.13 15.01 -10.86
N GLY A 104 8.98 14.86 -9.83
CA GLY A 104 10.33 14.29 -9.95
C GLY A 104 10.35 12.76 -9.88
N ASP A 105 9.23 12.12 -9.55
CA ASP A 105 9.16 10.67 -9.33
C ASP A 105 8.59 9.96 -10.56
N GLY A 106 9.38 9.09 -11.20
CA GLY A 106 8.89 8.14 -12.18
C GLY A 106 8.35 6.88 -11.49
N TYR A 107 7.25 6.36 -12.03
CA TYR A 107 6.53 5.19 -11.50
C TYR A 107 6.46 4.08 -12.54
N LEU A 108 6.65 2.84 -12.11
CA LEU A 108 6.46 1.65 -12.94
C LEU A 108 5.51 0.67 -12.25
N TYR A 109 4.93 -0.22 -13.04
CA TYR A 109 4.10 -1.31 -12.56
C TYR A 109 4.92 -2.29 -11.71
N ALA A 110 4.33 -2.77 -10.62
CA ALA A 110 4.75 -3.96 -9.91
C ALA A 110 3.54 -4.74 -9.37
N PRO A 111 3.65 -6.07 -9.23
CA PRO A 111 2.59 -6.86 -8.61
C PRO A 111 2.51 -6.58 -7.10
N LEU A 112 1.30 -6.67 -6.55
CA LEU A 112 1.11 -6.57 -5.10
C LEU A 112 1.74 -7.78 -4.39
N LYS A 113 2.67 -7.52 -3.46
CA LYS A 113 3.41 -8.54 -2.69
C LYS A 113 3.32 -8.26 -1.19
N GLY A 114 3.56 -9.27 -0.39
CA GLY A 114 3.62 -9.19 1.06
C GLY A 114 2.61 -10.10 1.76
N PRO A 115 2.77 -10.29 3.07
CA PRO A 115 1.92 -11.20 3.85
C PRO A 115 0.46 -10.75 3.94
N LYS A 116 0.15 -9.50 3.64
CA LYS A 116 -1.21 -8.93 3.65
C LYS A 116 -1.81 -8.66 2.27
N LYS A 117 -1.11 -9.03 1.20
CA LYS A 117 -1.53 -8.76 -0.19
C LYS A 117 -2.96 -9.16 -0.49
N GLU A 118 -3.41 -10.34 -0.02
CA GLU A 118 -4.75 -10.84 -0.30
C GLU A 118 -5.85 -9.99 0.37
N ILE A 119 -5.62 -9.57 1.61
CA ILE A 119 -6.59 -8.74 2.35
C ILE A 119 -6.64 -7.33 1.74
N VAL A 120 -5.48 -6.75 1.42
CA VAL A 120 -5.38 -5.44 0.77
C VAL A 120 -6.05 -5.47 -0.61
N SER A 121 -5.79 -6.50 -1.43
CA SER A 121 -6.43 -6.65 -2.73
C SER A 121 -7.95 -6.74 -2.62
N LYS A 122 -8.48 -7.57 -1.72
CA LYS A 122 -9.93 -7.69 -1.49
C LYS A 122 -10.55 -6.36 -1.06
N LEU A 123 -9.92 -5.68 -0.12
CA LEU A 123 -10.42 -4.39 0.40
C LEU A 123 -10.60 -3.37 -0.73
N VAL A 124 -9.57 -3.19 -1.56
CA VAL A 124 -9.60 -2.21 -2.65
C VAL A 124 -10.57 -2.63 -3.77
N LYS A 125 -10.61 -3.92 -4.14
CA LYS A 125 -11.54 -4.42 -5.15
C LYS A 125 -13.01 -4.33 -4.72
N ASN A 126 -13.30 -4.72 -3.48
CA ASN A 126 -14.68 -4.70 -2.98
C ASN A 126 -15.21 -3.28 -2.86
N TRP A 127 -14.33 -2.28 -2.67
CA TRP A 127 -14.76 -0.88 -2.61
C TRP A 127 -15.48 -0.40 -3.88
N TYR A 128 -15.16 -0.94 -5.04
CA TYR A 128 -15.86 -0.62 -6.30
C TYR A 128 -17.39 -0.82 -6.20
N ASN A 129 -17.83 -1.81 -5.44
CA ASN A 129 -19.25 -2.13 -5.23
C ASN A 129 -19.88 -1.38 -4.05
N HIS A 130 -19.13 -0.50 -3.39
CA HIS A 130 -19.55 0.24 -2.19
C HIS A 130 -19.30 1.75 -2.36
N PRO A 131 -20.00 2.42 -3.32
CA PRO A 131 -19.77 3.85 -3.60
C PRO A 131 -20.16 4.77 -2.43
N GLU A 132 -20.90 4.25 -1.45
CA GLU A 132 -21.26 4.96 -0.21
C GLU A 132 -20.11 5.05 0.79
N ILE A 133 -19.02 4.29 0.59
CA ILE A 133 -17.85 4.34 1.48
C ILE A 133 -16.86 5.37 0.96
N GLU A 134 -16.51 6.31 1.82
CA GLU A 134 -15.55 7.37 1.48
C GLU A 134 -14.14 6.82 1.25
N GLN A 135 -13.41 7.39 0.28
CA GLN A 135 -12.02 7.00 -0.01
C GLN A 135 -11.11 7.09 1.22
N ASN A 136 -11.34 8.08 2.08
CA ASN A 136 -10.55 8.28 3.29
C ASN A 136 -10.72 7.14 4.29
N ASP A 137 -11.89 6.52 4.38
CA ASP A 137 -12.14 5.38 5.26
C ASP A 137 -11.42 4.15 4.76
N VAL A 138 -11.41 3.92 3.43
CA VAL A 138 -10.63 2.85 2.80
C VAL A 138 -9.14 3.05 3.04
N GLN A 139 -8.64 4.27 2.87
CA GLN A 139 -7.23 4.59 3.13
C GLN A 139 -6.87 4.41 4.62
N ALA A 140 -7.75 4.80 5.54
CA ALA A 140 -7.54 4.59 6.97
C ALA A 140 -7.45 3.09 7.31
N LEU A 141 -8.31 2.25 6.73
CA LEU A 141 -8.22 0.80 6.87
C LEU A 141 -6.93 0.22 6.29
N LEU A 142 -6.49 0.70 5.13
CA LEU A 142 -5.20 0.30 4.56
C LEU A 142 -4.04 0.66 5.49
N TRP A 143 -4.04 1.86 6.05
CA TRP A 143 -3.04 2.27 7.04
C TRP A 143 -3.10 1.43 8.32
N ALA A 144 -4.30 1.04 8.79
CA ALA A 144 -4.44 0.13 9.93
C ALA A 144 -3.80 -1.25 9.63
N ILE A 145 -4.00 -1.79 8.41
CA ILE A 145 -3.39 -3.05 7.97
C ILE A 145 -1.86 -2.91 7.87
N ILE A 146 -1.37 -1.83 7.26
CA ILE A 146 0.06 -1.53 7.10
C ILE A 146 0.73 -1.37 8.47
N ALA A 147 0.12 -0.61 9.35
CA ALA A 147 0.59 -0.39 10.72
C ALA A 147 0.43 -1.63 11.60
N LYS A 148 -0.23 -2.68 11.16
CA LYS A 148 -0.53 -3.89 11.94
C LYS A 148 -1.36 -3.59 13.20
N ALA A 149 -2.27 -2.62 13.11
CA ALA A 149 -3.22 -2.34 14.18
C ALA A 149 -4.21 -3.50 14.33
N SER A 150 -4.60 -3.80 15.58
CA SER A 150 -5.69 -4.75 15.81
C SER A 150 -7.01 -4.16 15.37
N PHE A 151 -7.80 -4.93 14.63
CA PHE A 151 -9.12 -4.52 14.16
C PHE A 151 -10.04 -4.11 15.31
N LYS A 152 -10.00 -4.79 16.45
CA LYS A 152 -10.78 -4.46 17.66
C LYS A 152 -10.49 -3.09 18.25
N ASN A 153 -9.35 -2.48 17.89
CA ASN A 153 -8.95 -1.15 18.36
C ASN A 153 -9.36 -0.04 17.39
N LEU A 154 -9.94 -0.39 16.24
CA LEU A 154 -10.48 0.59 15.31
C LEU A 154 -11.77 1.21 15.87
N SER A 155 -12.10 2.43 15.42
CA SER A 155 -13.41 3.03 15.72
C SER A 155 -14.55 2.16 15.20
N THR A 156 -15.73 2.30 15.80
CA THR A 156 -16.93 1.55 15.37
C THR A 156 -17.21 1.76 13.88
N ASP A 157 -17.05 2.99 13.38
CA ASP A 157 -17.31 3.32 11.98
C ASP A 157 -16.35 2.60 11.05
N LEU A 158 -15.04 2.58 11.35
CA LEU A 158 -14.07 1.80 10.58
C LEU A 158 -14.30 0.29 10.68
N GLN A 159 -14.74 -0.21 11.83
CA GLN A 159 -15.13 -1.62 11.95
C GLN A 159 -16.31 -1.96 11.04
N LEU A 160 -17.30 -1.07 10.93
CA LEU A 160 -18.43 -1.24 10.02
C LEU A 160 -18.01 -1.19 8.56
N VAL A 161 -17.15 -0.25 8.19
CA VAL A 161 -16.57 -0.18 6.82
C VAL A 161 -15.79 -1.45 6.49
N ALA A 162 -14.95 -1.91 7.41
CA ALA A 162 -14.21 -3.15 7.19
C ALA A 162 -15.12 -4.38 7.08
N ALA A 163 -16.21 -4.45 7.84
CA ALA A 163 -17.20 -5.54 7.76
C ALA A 163 -17.94 -5.59 6.42
N LYS A 164 -18.08 -4.45 5.72
CA LYS A 164 -18.62 -4.39 4.35
C LYS A 164 -17.60 -4.87 3.31
N LEU A 165 -16.32 -4.53 3.48
CA LEU A 165 -15.27 -4.76 2.49
C LEU A 165 -14.51 -6.07 2.65
N LEU A 166 -14.52 -6.66 3.85
CA LEU A 166 -13.73 -7.86 4.20
C LEU A 166 -14.61 -8.97 4.77
N SER A 167 -14.21 -10.21 4.54
CA SER A 167 -14.89 -11.35 5.15
C SER A 167 -14.57 -11.47 6.66
N PRO A 168 -15.43 -12.15 7.46
CA PRO A 168 -15.12 -12.43 8.86
C PRO A 168 -13.78 -13.15 9.06
N LYS A 169 -13.37 -14.00 8.10
CA LYS A 169 -12.07 -14.69 8.12
C LYS A 169 -10.91 -13.71 7.97
N ASP A 170 -11.03 -12.70 7.10
CA ASP A 170 -10.01 -11.68 6.90
C ASP A 170 -9.87 -10.79 8.15
N ILE A 171 -11.00 -10.38 8.74
CA ILE A 171 -11.04 -9.62 10.01
C ILE A 171 -10.39 -10.39 11.15
N LEU A 172 -10.70 -11.69 11.28
CA LEU A 172 -10.07 -12.55 12.29
C LEU A 172 -8.55 -12.65 12.07
N ALA A 173 -8.10 -12.75 10.82
CA ALA A 173 -6.68 -12.78 10.48
C ALA A 173 -5.97 -11.45 10.82
N LEU A 174 -6.65 -10.30 10.66
CA LEU A 174 -6.13 -9.00 11.09
C LEU A 174 -6.00 -8.92 12.62
N ASN A 175 -6.99 -9.38 13.37
CA ASN A 175 -6.92 -9.39 14.83
C ASN A 175 -5.80 -10.28 15.39
N LYS A 176 -5.56 -11.44 14.79
CA LYS A 176 -4.50 -12.36 15.22
C LYS A 176 -3.08 -11.84 14.97
N MET A 177 -2.94 -10.89 14.06
CA MET A 177 -1.63 -10.35 13.65
C MET A 177 -1.41 -8.91 14.10
N GLY A 178 -2.37 -8.32 14.81
CA GLY A 178 -2.26 -6.96 15.34
C GLY A 178 -1.14 -6.86 16.37
N LEU A 179 -0.35 -5.80 16.27
CA LEU A 179 0.65 -5.41 17.26
C LEU A 179 0.05 -4.27 18.09
N ASP A 180 -0.73 -4.61 19.13
CA ASP A 180 -1.40 -3.59 19.95
C ASP A 180 -0.39 -2.72 20.72
N PHE A 181 0.72 -3.32 21.11
CA PHE A 181 1.75 -2.66 21.89
C PHE A 181 3.14 -3.24 21.59
N VAL A 182 4.08 -2.35 21.30
CA VAL A 182 5.52 -2.66 21.26
C VAL A 182 6.19 -1.89 22.38
N PRO A 183 6.85 -2.56 23.34
CA PRO A 183 7.52 -1.87 24.44
C PRO A 183 8.51 -0.82 23.92
N SER A 184 8.57 0.35 24.59
CA SER A 184 9.42 1.47 24.18
C SER A 184 10.90 1.10 24.10
N GLY A 185 11.38 0.24 24.99
CA GLY A 185 12.75 -0.27 24.96
C GLY A 185 13.05 -1.05 23.69
N VAL A 186 12.16 -1.99 23.29
CA VAL A 186 12.31 -2.77 22.05
C VAL A 186 12.29 -1.86 20.83
N MET A 187 11.42 -0.84 20.83
CA MET A 187 11.34 0.13 19.74
C MET A 187 12.61 0.99 19.64
N SER A 188 13.17 1.41 20.79
CA SER A 188 14.42 2.17 20.85
C SER A 188 15.61 1.37 20.31
N ASP A 189 15.74 0.11 20.74
CA ASP A 189 16.82 -0.78 20.30
C ASP A 189 16.73 -1.09 18.79
N LEU A 190 15.52 -1.36 18.29
CA LEU A 190 15.28 -1.54 16.86
C LEU A 190 15.68 -0.29 16.06
N LYS A 191 15.27 0.88 16.53
CA LYS A 191 15.51 2.15 15.89
C LYS A 191 17.02 2.43 15.72
N SER A 192 17.82 2.16 16.74
CA SER A 192 19.26 2.38 16.69
C SER A 192 20.01 1.46 15.73
N SER A 193 19.44 0.29 15.41
CA SER A 193 20.08 -0.76 14.59
C SER A 193 19.71 -0.74 13.10
N LEU A 194 18.76 0.12 12.68
CA LEU A 194 18.19 0.11 11.32
C LEU A 194 18.58 1.36 10.51
N PRO A 195 18.65 1.27 9.17
CA PRO A 195 18.84 2.43 8.31
C PRO A 195 17.75 3.50 8.50
N LYS A 196 18.10 4.77 8.33
CA LYS A 196 17.19 5.91 8.58
C LYS A 196 15.82 5.81 7.89
N PRO A 197 15.71 5.42 6.59
CA PRO A 197 14.40 5.27 5.95
C PRO A 197 13.51 4.22 6.62
N VAL A 198 14.09 3.12 7.09
CA VAL A 198 13.34 2.06 7.79
C VAL A 198 12.89 2.53 9.17
N GLN A 199 13.71 3.33 9.86
CA GLN A 199 13.33 3.95 11.13
C GLN A 199 12.08 4.83 10.97
N LEU A 200 12.02 5.67 9.92
CA LEU A 200 10.88 6.55 9.65
C LEU A 200 9.59 5.77 9.42
N VAL A 201 9.67 4.68 8.67
CA VAL A 201 8.50 3.79 8.43
C VAL A 201 8.02 3.18 9.75
N LEU A 202 8.92 2.63 10.57
CA LEU A 202 8.56 2.05 11.86
C LEU A 202 7.96 3.06 12.83
N GLU A 203 8.49 4.28 12.85
CA GLU A 203 7.94 5.37 13.68
C GLU A 203 6.53 5.72 13.24
N ALA A 204 6.33 5.90 11.94
CA ALA A 204 5.01 6.20 11.36
C ALA A 204 4.00 5.11 11.69
N GLU A 205 4.34 3.84 11.43
CA GLU A 205 3.47 2.70 11.76
C GLU A 205 3.14 2.64 13.25
N ASN A 206 4.12 2.89 14.14
CA ASN A 206 3.88 2.87 15.58
C ASN A 206 2.97 4.00 16.05
N LYS A 207 3.15 5.20 15.50
CA LYS A 207 2.29 6.36 15.79
C LYS A 207 0.87 6.13 15.32
N MET A 208 0.68 5.57 14.13
CA MET A 208 -0.65 5.22 13.62
C MET A 208 -1.33 4.16 14.50
N ARG A 209 -0.60 3.12 14.97
CA ARG A 209 -1.16 2.15 15.93
C ARG A 209 -1.64 2.82 17.21
N GLN A 210 -0.87 3.75 17.76
CA GLN A 210 -1.24 4.51 18.96
C GLN A 210 -2.54 5.31 18.71
N LEU A 211 -2.66 5.98 17.57
CA LEU A 211 -3.87 6.70 17.20
C LEU A 211 -5.09 5.77 17.09
N PHE A 212 -4.97 4.65 16.39
CA PHE A 212 -6.04 3.67 16.30
C PHE A 212 -6.47 3.14 17.68
N SER A 213 -5.51 2.91 18.58
CA SER A 213 -5.77 2.42 19.94
C SER A 213 -6.41 3.47 20.86
N SER A 214 -6.30 4.75 20.55
CA SER A 214 -6.90 5.83 21.35
C SER A 214 -8.40 6.04 21.11
N SER A 215 -8.98 5.35 20.12
CA SER A 215 -10.38 5.47 19.67
C SER A 215 -10.79 6.88 19.22
N ASN A 216 -9.87 7.83 19.19
CA ASN A 216 -10.09 9.26 18.87
C ASN A 216 -9.22 9.71 17.70
N TYR A 217 -8.97 8.84 16.72
CA TYR A 217 -8.25 9.28 15.54
C TYR A 217 -9.14 10.11 14.62
N ASN A 218 -8.53 11.08 13.95
CA ASN A 218 -9.08 11.67 12.76
C ASN A 218 -8.16 11.41 11.57
N TYR A 219 -8.71 11.48 10.36
CA TYR A 219 -7.98 11.17 9.14
C TYR A 219 -6.74 12.05 8.96
N SER A 220 -6.84 13.34 9.25
CA SER A 220 -5.72 14.29 9.06
C SER A 220 -4.55 14.02 10.03
N GLU A 221 -4.81 13.45 11.19
CA GLU A 221 -3.74 13.02 12.10
C GLU A 221 -3.05 11.75 11.61
N LEU A 222 -3.80 10.77 11.10
CA LEU A 222 -3.22 9.59 10.46
C LEU A 222 -2.34 9.98 9.28
N GLU A 223 -2.83 10.90 8.42
CA GLU A 223 -2.13 11.39 7.25
C GLU A 223 -0.79 12.05 7.62
N LYS A 224 -0.72 12.86 8.69
CA LYS A 224 0.52 13.48 9.18
C LYS A 224 1.63 12.46 9.52
N TYR A 225 1.24 11.27 9.97
CA TYR A 225 2.21 10.20 10.26
C TYR A 225 2.46 9.31 9.05
N ALA A 226 1.45 9.08 8.23
CA ALA A 226 1.60 8.31 7.00
C ALA A 226 2.50 9.02 5.98
N MET A 227 2.45 10.36 5.94
CA MET A 227 3.15 11.20 4.98
C MET A 227 4.23 12.03 5.66
N LEU A 228 5.45 11.99 5.14
CA LEU A 228 6.51 12.90 5.56
C LEU A 228 6.21 14.31 5.03
N ALA A 229 6.44 15.32 5.87
CA ALA A 229 6.31 16.72 5.48
C ALA A 229 7.41 17.13 4.48
N GLY A 230 7.05 17.94 3.50
CA GLY A 230 7.98 18.44 2.47
C GLY A 230 8.02 17.58 1.22
N PHE A 231 9.10 17.68 0.47
CA PHE A 231 9.29 16.99 -0.79
C PHE A 231 10.50 16.07 -0.72
N ASN A 232 10.41 14.95 -1.45
CA ASN A 232 11.56 14.09 -1.66
C ASN A 232 12.60 14.83 -2.53
N THR A 233 13.83 14.91 -2.03
CA THR A 233 14.97 15.51 -2.75
C THR A 233 15.84 14.48 -3.46
N GLU A 234 15.57 13.19 -3.27
CA GLU A 234 16.28 12.12 -3.98
C GLU A 234 15.90 12.14 -5.45
N LYS A 235 16.91 12.12 -6.32
CA LYS A 235 16.67 12.02 -7.77
C LYS A 235 16.13 10.62 -8.09
N SER A 236 15.01 10.58 -8.79
CA SER A 236 14.50 9.34 -9.36
C SER A 236 15.40 8.88 -10.53
N SER A 237 15.68 7.58 -10.60
CA SER A 237 16.36 6.97 -11.75
C SER A 237 15.45 6.82 -12.97
N ILE A 238 14.14 7.04 -12.79
CA ILE A 238 13.10 6.96 -13.82
C ILE A 238 12.39 8.31 -13.88
N ALA A 239 12.25 8.86 -15.08
CA ALA A 239 11.58 10.14 -15.30
C ALA A 239 10.06 10.02 -15.07
N TYR A 240 9.42 11.09 -14.58
CA TYR A 240 7.95 11.18 -14.49
C TYR A 240 7.32 10.94 -15.86
N GLY A 241 6.31 10.08 -15.91
CA GLY A 241 5.62 9.72 -17.14
C GLY A 241 6.34 8.67 -17.99
N THR A 242 7.41 8.03 -17.51
CA THR A 242 8.02 6.88 -18.18
C THR A 242 6.99 5.77 -18.39
N TRP A 243 7.04 5.14 -19.55
CA TRP A 243 6.20 4.01 -19.92
C TRP A 243 6.89 2.70 -19.57
N GLY A 244 6.17 1.79 -18.92
CA GLY A 244 6.60 0.41 -18.66
C GLY A 244 5.73 -0.59 -19.40
N LEU A 245 6.30 -1.73 -19.78
CA LEU A 245 5.54 -2.84 -20.34
C LEU A 245 4.78 -3.55 -19.21
N HIS A 246 3.44 -3.60 -19.34
CA HIS A 246 2.60 -4.36 -18.41
C HIS A 246 2.58 -5.85 -18.78
N PRO A 247 2.52 -6.78 -17.80
CA PRO A 247 2.47 -8.23 -18.08
C PRO A 247 1.34 -8.67 -18.99
N SER A 248 0.25 -7.91 -19.10
CA SER A 248 -0.86 -8.15 -20.01
C SER A 248 -0.59 -7.71 -21.47
N GLY A 249 0.64 -7.28 -21.80
CA GLY A 249 1.07 -7.01 -23.18
C GLY A 249 0.81 -5.59 -23.68
N PHE A 250 0.39 -4.67 -22.84
CA PHE A 250 0.26 -3.24 -23.16
C PHE A 250 1.30 -2.39 -22.42
N TRP A 251 1.51 -1.16 -22.88
CA TRP A 251 2.37 -0.18 -22.23
C TRP A 251 1.54 0.71 -21.31
N VAL A 252 2.05 0.98 -20.11
CA VAL A 252 1.37 1.81 -19.13
C VAL A 252 2.29 2.90 -18.61
N SER A 253 1.74 4.09 -18.38
CA SER A 253 2.43 5.22 -17.77
C SER A 253 1.57 5.80 -16.64
N TYR A 254 2.17 5.97 -15.47
CA TYR A 254 1.50 6.43 -14.24
C TYR A 254 1.84 7.89 -13.95
N HIS A 255 0.81 8.70 -13.73
CA HIS A 255 0.92 10.13 -13.48
C HIS A 255 0.16 10.50 -12.20
N PRO A 256 0.73 10.26 -11.01
CA PRO A 256 0.06 10.60 -9.76
C PRO A 256 -0.10 12.11 -9.57
N SER A 257 -1.26 12.51 -9.05
CA SER A 257 -1.53 13.85 -8.53
C SER A 257 -1.80 13.77 -7.02
N GLY A 258 -0.73 13.59 -6.24
CA GLY A 258 -0.82 13.16 -4.84
C GLY A 258 -0.97 11.65 -4.71
N TYR A 259 -1.32 11.17 -3.52
CA TYR A 259 -1.44 9.73 -3.26
C TYR A 259 -2.84 9.15 -3.51
N SER A 260 -3.84 10.01 -3.64
CA SER A 260 -5.26 9.62 -3.74
C SER A 260 -5.81 9.58 -5.16
N HIS A 261 -5.05 10.10 -6.13
CA HIS A 261 -5.46 10.20 -7.53
C HIS A 261 -4.33 9.83 -8.47
N MET A 262 -4.67 9.09 -9.52
CA MET A 262 -3.74 8.59 -10.50
C MET A 262 -4.31 8.74 -11.92
N LYS A 263 -3.67 9.54 -12.76
CA LYS A 263 -3.90 9.45 -14.20
C LYS A 263 -3.08 8.29 -14.74
N VAL A 264 -3.72 7.39 -15.45
CA VAL A 264 -3.10 6.25 -16.13
C VAL A 264 -3.25 6.42 -17.63
N ARG A 265 -2.13 6.30 -18.36
CA ARG A 265 -2.11 6.24 -19.82
C ARG A 265 -1.71 4.85 -20.26
N ILE A 266 -2.40 4.33 -21.27
CA ILE A 266 -2.22 2.99 -21.78
C ILE A 266 -2.04 3.05 -23.30
N TYR A 267 -1.07 2.30 -23.81
CA TYR A 267 -0.92 2.01 -25.22
C TYR A 267 -1.02 0.50 -25.47
N VAL A 268 -2.02 0.10 -26.21
CA VAL A 268 -2.19 -1.29 -26.66
C VAL A 268 -1.66 -1.40 -28.09
N PRO A 269 -0.55 -2.13 -28.33
CA PRO A 269 -0.03 -2.33 -29.67
C PRO A 269 -0.92 -3.28 -30.48
N GLU A 270 -0.91 -3.15 -31.81
CA GLU A 270 -1.65 -4.03 -32.73
C GLU A 270 -1.37 -5.52 -32.47
N THR A 271 -0.12 -5.85 -32.14
CA THR A 271 0.33 -7.21 -31.86
C THR A 271 -0.27 -7.82 -30.58
N ALA A 272 -0.78 -7.02 -29.66
CA ALA A 272 -1.41 -7.49 -28.42
C ALA A 272 -2.89 -7.87 -28.64
N GLY A 273 -3.52 -7.38 -29.71
CA GLY A 273 -4.94 -7.60 -29.95
C GLY A 273 -5.81 -6.98 -28.86
N THR A 274 -6.85 -7.68 -28.43
CA THR A 274 -7.71 -7.25 -27.31
C THR A 274 -7.08 -7.65 -25.98
N VAL A 275 -6.92 -6.68 -25.07
CA VAL A 275 -6.40 -6.89 -23.71
C VAL A 275 -7.43 -6.46 -22.67
N TYR A 276 -7.25 -6.93 -21.44
CA TYR A 276 -8.10 -6.60 -20.30
C TYR A 276 -7.30 -5.86 -19.25
N TYR A 277 -7.83 -4.74 -18.75
CA TYR A 277 -7.19 -3.93 -17.73
C TYR A 277 -8.04 -3.84 -16.47
N ILE A 278 -7.49 -4.32 -15.36
CA ILE A 278 -8.09 -4.23 -14.02
C ILE A 278 -7.15 -3.36 -13.18
N PRO A 279 -7.45 -2.06 -12.98
CA PRO A 279 -6.59 -1.14 -12.24
C PRO A 279 -6.21 -1.63 -10.83
N SER A 280 -7.15 -2.23 -10.10
CA SER A 280 -6.92 -2.75 -8.74
C SER A 280 -5.94 -3.92 -8.64
N ASN A 281 -5.41 -4.41 -9.77
CA ASN A 281 -4.29 -5.35 -9.78
C ASN A 281 -2.93 -4.63 -9.80
N ASP A 282 -2.90 -3.32 -10.08
CA ASP A 282 -1.68 -2.57 -10.27
C ASP A 282 -1.22 -1.88 -8.99
N VAL A 283 0.08 -1.98 -8.75
CA VAL A 283 0.78 -1.09 -7.83
C VAL A 283 1.77 -0.26 -8.63
N ALA A 284 1.57 1.04 -8.63
CA ALA A 284 2.53 1.99 -9.17
C ALA A 284 3.63 2.24 -8.13
N VAL A 285 4.86 1.91 -8.48
CA VAL A 285 6.01 1.96 -7.57
C VAL A 285 7.01 3.00 -8.03
N PRO A 286 7.40 3.94 -7.14
CA PRO A 286 8.37 4.96 -7.48
C PRO A 286 9.78 4.36 -7.57
N ALA A 287 10.61 4.94 -8.43
CA ALA A 287 12.01 4.54 -8.59
C ALA A 287 12.89 4.88 -7.38
N ASN A 288 12.38 5.68 -6.45
CA ASN A 288 13.05 5.94 -5.18
C ASN A 288 12.27 5.31 -4.01
N THR A 289 12.96 4.99 -2.93
CA THR A 289 12.37 4.30 -1.78
C THR A 289 11.68 5.23 -0.79
N SER A 290 11.87 6.54 -0.95
CA SER A 290 11.39 7.57 -0.02
C SER A 290 10.02 8.12 -0.41
N SER A 291 9.52 7.85 -1.63
CA SER A 291 8.18 8.25 -2.06
C SER A 291 7.15 7.13 -1.92
N GLN A 292 5.88 7.53 -1.89
CA GLN A 292 4.73 6.62 -1.75
C GLN A 292 4.64 5.64 -2.92
N ARG A 293 4.44 4.35 -2.63
CA ARG A 293 3.93 3.38 -3.60
C ARG A 293 2.41 3.37 -3.54
N LEU A 294 1.77 3.31 -4.71
CA LEU A 294 0.35 3.55 -4.85
C LEU A 294 -0.34 2.33 -5.45
N MET A 295 -1.36 1.81 -4.78
CA MET A 295 -2.28 0.84 -5.35
C MET A 295 -3.41 1.58 -6.05
N LEU A 296 -3.75 1.18 -7.28
CA LEU A 296 -4.87 1.72 -8.00
C LEU A 296 -6.16 1.04 -7.55
N SER A 297 -7.27 1.72 -7.73
CA SER A 297 -8.60 1.12 -7.57
C SER A 297 -9.33 1.08 -8.91
N ASP A 298 -10.44 0.32 -8.95
CA ASP A 298 -11.31 0.27 -10.13
C ASP A 298 -12.29 1.47 -10.17
N VAL A 299 -12.25 2.33 -9.12
CA VAL A 299 -13.10 3.52 -9.01
C VAL A 299 -12.50 4.67 -9.82
N LYS A 300 -13.27 5.13 -10.81
CA LYS A 300 -12.91 6.30 -11.65
C LYS A 300 -13.02 7.60 -10.87
N ASP A 301 -12.18 8.56 -11.22
CA ASP A 301 -12.27 9.96 -10.77
C ASP A 301 -12.35 10.91 -11.99
N CYS A 302 -13.21 10.56 -12.91
CA CYS A 302 -13.44 11.33 -14.14
C CYS A 302 -14.44 12.47 -13.85
N ARG A 303 -13.93 13.64 -13.52
CA ARG A 303 -14.70 14.88 -13.34
C ARG A 303 -14.67 15.75 -14.58
#